data_f8193e867f513b5038954742f074ecb4
#
_entry.id   f8193e867f513b5038954742f074ecb4
#
_cell.length_a   1.000
_cell.length_b   1.000
_cell.length_c   1.000
_cell.angle_alpha   90.00
_cell.angle_beta   90.00
_cell.angle_gamma   90.00
#
_symmetry.space_group_name_H-M   'P 1'
#
loop_
_entity.id
_entity.type
_entity.pdbx_description
1 polymer ?
#
loop_
_entity_poly.entity_id
_entity_poly.type
_entity_poly.pdbx_seq_one_letter_code
_entity_poly.pdbx_strand_id
1 'polypeptide(L)'
;MDIISKIETEFTPGAKIPKPFSEFDYYIKGWGIRRGERALIYKIPNHKNPMKPHEKGITVSEFLMAYERITNGEDISRKWFEKTLYRCNNEGTCNFTTLGGIFQE
;
A
#
# COMPACT_ATOMS: atom_id res chain seq x y z
N MET A 1 17.85 10.49 0.20
CA MET A 1 16.70 10.07 1.01
C MET A 1 16.30 8.67 0.56
N ASP A 2 16.20 7.75 1.50
CA ASP A 2 15.76 6.40 1.13
C ASP A 2 14.27 6.37 0.82
N ILE A 3 13.81 5.27 0.19
CA ILE A 3 12.42 5.18 -0.29
C ILE A 3 11.42 5.22 0.86
N ILE A 4 11.74 4.63 2.01
CA ILE A 4 10.83 4.62 3.15
C ILE A 4 10.66 6.03 3.71
N SER A 5 11.73 6.80 3.83
CA SER A 5 11.66 8.19 4.28
C SER A 5 10.82 9.04 3.32
N LYS A 6 10.94 8.78 2.02
CA LYS A 6 10.15 9.47 1.02
C LYS A 6 8.66 9.16 1.18
N ILE A 7 8.33 7.88 1.41
CA ILE A 7 6.95 7.47 1.65
C ILE A 7 6.40 8.12 2.91
N GLU A 8 7.19 8.17 3.98
CA GLU A 8 6.78 8.83 5.23
C GLU A 8 6.47 10.31 5.02
N THR A 9 7.25 10.97 4.17
CA THR A 9 7.09 12.40 3.91
C THR A 9 5.86 12.67 3.03
N GLU A 10 5.64 11.87 2.00
CA GLU A 10 4.57 12.09 1.03
C GLU A 10 3.21 11.55 1.48
N PHE A 11 3.19 10.45 2.23
CA PHE A 11 1.95 9.78 2.63
C PHE A 11 1.72 9.92 4.13
N THR A 12 1.42 11.14 4.56
CA THR A 12 1.11 11.46 5.95
C THR A 12 -0.35 11.11 6.25
N PRO A 13 -0.72 11.01 7.55
CA PRO A 13 -2.12 10.73 7.92
C PRO A 13 -3.09 11.68 7.24
N GLY A 14 -4.13 11.12 6.65
CA GLY A 14 -5.13 11.88 5.91
C GLY A 14 -4.82 12.06 4.43
N ALA A 15 -3.61 11.73 3.98
CA ALA A 15 -3.26 11.85 2.57
C ALA A 15 -4.04 10.82 1.74
N LYS A 16 -4.42 11.23 0.54
CA LYS A 16 -5.14 10.38 -0.39
C LYS A 16 -4.14 9.56 -1.22
N ILE A 17 -4.45 8.28 -1.42
CA ILE A 17 -3.61 7.41 -2.24
C ILE A 17 -4.02 7.55 -3.71
N PRO A 18 -3.10 7.83 -4.64
CA PRO A 18 -3.42 7.91 -6.07
C PRO A 18 -3.96 6.58 -6.59
N LYS A 19 -5.13 6.63 -7.24
CA LYS A 19 -5.77 5.44 -7.82
C LYS A 19 -6.45 5.83 -9.11
N PRO A 20 -5.94 5.40 -10.27
CA PRO A 20 -6.43 5.89 -11.57
C PRO A 20 -7.86 5.49 -11.94
N PHE A 21 -8.39 4.38 -11.46
CA PHE A 21 -9.68 3.86 -11.90
C PHE A 21 -10.60 3.48 -10.75
N SER A 22 -10.65 4.27 -9.69
CA SER A 22 -11.48 3.95 -8.54
C SER A 22 -12.54 5.00 -8.30
N GLU A 23 -13.76 4.57 -8.00
CA GLU A 23 -14.83 5.45 -7.54
C GLU A 23 -14.63 5.90 -6.10
N PHE A 24 -13.77 5.19 -5.36
CA PHE A 24 -13.59 5.41 -3.93
C PHE A 24 -12.14 5.72 -3.62
N ASP A 25 -11.93 6.70 -2.77
CA ASP A 25 -10.60 7.12 -2.36
C ASP A 25 -10.15 6.32 -1.15
N TYR A 26 -8.87 5.94 -1.15
CA TYR A 26 -8.22 5.37 0.01
C TYR A 26 -7.41 6.47 0.68
N TYR A 27 -7.38 6.48 2.00
CA TYR A 27 -6.69 7.50 2.77
C TYR A 27 -5.71 6.88 3.76
N ILE A 28 -4.56 7.53 3.95
CA ILE A 28 -3.55 7.08 4.89
C ILE A 28 -4.05 7.29 6.32
N LYS A 29 -3.97 6.24 7.13
CA LYS A 29 -4.20 6.33 8.56
C LYS A 29 -2.92 6.72 9.29
N GLY A 30 -1.80 6.10 8.93
CA GLY A 30 -0.51 6.31 9.55
C GLY A 30 0.28 5.02 9.63
N TRP A 31 1.37 5.05 10.37
CA TRP A 31 2.22 3.87 10.54
C TRP A 31 1.76 3.03 11.72
N GLY A 32 1.82 1.73 11.55
CA GLY A 32 1.44 0.75 12.57
C GLY A 32 2.21 -0.53 12.34
N ILE A 33 1.64 -1.66 12.78
CA ILE A 33 2.28 -2.97 12.68
C ILE A 33 1.37 -3.92 11.90
N ARG A 34 1.97 -4.63 10.94
CA ARG A 34 1.34 -5.75 10.23
C ARG A 34 2.39 -6.83 10.00
N ARG A 35 2.00 -8.07 10.17
CA ARG A 35 2.90 -9.21 9.91
C ARG A 35 4.23 -9.09 10.65
N GLY A 36 4.18 -8.52 11.89
CA GLY A 36 5.34 -8.37 12.74
C GLY A 36 6.30 -7.25 12.36
N GLU A 37 5.92 -6.38 11.42
CA GLU A 37 6.77 -5.29 10.94
C GLU A 37 6.04 -3.96 10.96
N ARG A 38 6.82 -2.89 10.90
CA ARG A 38 6.29 -1.56 10.68
C ARG A 38 5.60 -1.51 9.32
N ALA A 39 4.40 -0.95 9.27
CA ALA A 39 3.58 -0.94 8.08
C ALA A 39 2.84 0.37 7.92
N LEU A 40 2.65 0.79 6.67
CA LEU A 40 1.81 1.93 6.36
C LEU A 40 0.36 1.43 6.29
N ILE A 41 -0.47 1.96 7.19
CA ILE A 41 -1.88 1.56 7.31
C ILE A 41 -2.74 2.58 6.56
N TYR A 42 -3.70 2.08 5.79
CA TYR A 42 -4.62 2.95 5.07
C TYR A 42 -6.05 2.46 5.23
N LYS A 43 -7.00 3.37 4.99
CA LYS A 43 -8.43 3.10 5.17
C LYS A 43 -9.12 2.96 3.82
N ILE A 44 -9.99 1.96 3.74
CA ILE A 44 -10.82 1.68 2.56
C ILE A 44 -12.27 1.92 2.96
N PRO A 45 -13.07 2.66 2.17
CA PRO A 45 -14.48 2.86 2.48
C PRO A 45 -15.23 1.53 2.65
N ASN A 46 -16.06 1.48 3.67
CA ASN A 46 -16.92 0.33 3.94
C ASN A 46 -18.37 0.75 3.70
N HIS A 47 -18.95 0.32 2.58
CA HIS A 47 -20.29 0.73 2.17
C HIS A 47 -21.37 0.22 3.09
N LYS A 48 -21.16 -0.92 3.72
CA LYS A 48 -22.13 -1.50 4.65
C LYS A 48 -22.13 -0.78 5.99
N ASN A 49 -20.98 -0.22 6.37
CA ASN A 49 -20.85 0.51 7.62
C ASN A 49 -19.81 1.63 7.48
N PRO A 50 -20.25 2.82 7.00
CA PRO A 50 -19.33 3.95 6.76
C PRO A 50 -18.57 4.40 8.00
N MET A 51 -19.05 4.10 9.19
CA MET A 51 -18.39 4.47 10.45
C MET A 51 -17.22 3.56 10.78
N LYS A 52 -17.10 2.42 10.09
CA LYS A 52 -16.04 1.44 10.33
C LYS A 52 -15.35 1.08 9.02
N PRO A 53 -14.48 1.95 8.50
CA PRO A 53 -13.74 1.66 7.28
C PRO A 53 -12.84 0.44 7.50
N HIS A 54 -12.57 -0.28 6.42
CA HIS A 54 -11.60 -1.36 6.47
C HIS A 54 -10.20 -0.76 6.54
N GLU A 55 -9.30 -1.43 7.27
CA GLU A 55 -7.90 -1.00 7.36
C GLU A 55 -7.02 -2.10 6.82
N LYS A 56 -6.08 -1.71 5.96
CA LYS A 56 -5.11 -2.62 5.36
C LYS A 56 -3.73 -2.00 5.50
N GLY A 57 -2.68 -2.81 5.37
CA GLY A 57 -1.33 -2.30 5.52
C GLY A 57 -0.32 -2.95 4.60
N ILE A 58 0.72 -2.19 4.27
CA ILE A 58 1.86 -2.65 3.50
C ILE A 58 3.10 -2.43 4.35
N THR A 59 3.88 -3.50 4.56
CA THR A 59 5.04 -3.44 5.45
C THR A 59 6.24 -2.81 4.77
N VAL A 60 7.20 -2.37 5.59
CA VAL A 60 8.45 -1.81 5.10
C VAL A 60 9.15 -2.78 4.16
N SER A 61 9.27 -4.07 4.52
CA SER A 61 9.94 -5.05 3.66
C SER A 61 9.22 -5.23 2.33
N GLU A 62 7.88 -5.16 2.33
CA GLU A 62 7.10 -5.26 1.09
C GLU A 62 7.35 -4.06 0.17
N PHE A 63 7.43 -2.86 0.74
CA PHE A 63 7.80 -1.68 -0.04
C PHE A 63 9.20 -1.80 -0.63
N LEU A 64 10.16 -2.29 0.16
CA LEU A 64 11.54 -2.42 -0.30
C LEU A 64 11.66 -3.45 -1.43
N MET A 65 10.96 -4.57 -1.34
CA MET A 65 10.95 -5.58 -2.40
C MET A 65 10.37 -5.03 -3.69
N ALA A 66 9.26 -4.29 -3.60
CA ALA A 66 8.64 -3.68 -4.77
C ALA A 66 9.54 -2.61 -5.37
N TYR A 67 10.17 -1.80 -4.54
CA TYR A 67 11.08 -0.76 -5.00
C TYR A 67 12.30 -1.35 -5.74
N GLU A 68 12.87 -2.42 -5.19
CA GLU A 68 13.99 -3.11 -5.84
C GLU A 68 13.60 -3.61 -7.22
N ARG A 69 12.39 -4.18 -7.36
CA ARG A 69 11.91 -4.65 -8.65
C ARG A 69 11.79 -3.50 -9.65
N ILE A 70 11.25 -2.36 -9.23
CA ILE A 70 11.11 -1.18 -10.09
C ILE A 70 12.48 -0.64 -10.51
N THR A 71 13.43 -0.55 -9.58
CA THR A 71 14.76 -0.03 -9.89
C THR A 71 15.54 -0.95 -10.83
N ASN A 72 15.19 -2.23 -10.87
CA ASN A 72 15.76 -3.18 -11.82
C ASN A 72 15.08 -3.12 -13.18
N GLY A 73 14.16 -2.19 -13.40
CA GLY A 73 13.48 -2.00 -14.68
C GLY A 73 12.30 -2.94 -14.92
N GLU A 74 11.82 -3.61 -13.87
CA GLU A 74 10.72 -4.57 -13.97
C GLU A 74 9.44 -3.98 -13.42
N ASP A 75 8.31 -4.33 -14.02
CA ASP A 75 7.00 -3.88 -13.57
C ASP A 75 6.54 -4.68 -12.35
N ILE A 76 5.74 -4.03 -11.50
CA ILE A 76 5.03 -4.72 -10.43
C ILE A 76 3.77 -5.29 -11.04
N SER A 77 3.83 -6.55 -11.49
CA SER A 77 2.67 -7.24 -12.04
C SER A 77 1.86 -7.89 -10.93
N ARG A 78 0.56 -8.13 -11.19
CA ARG A 78 -0.27 -8.84 -10.22
C ARG A 78 0.27 -10.24 -9.94
N LYS A 79 0.77 -10.92 -10.96
CA LYS A 79 1.34 -12.27 -10.80
C LYS A 79 2.54 -12.25 -9.87
N TRP A 80 3.45 -11.30 -10.04
CA TRP A 80 4.60 -11.15 -9.15
C TRP A 80 4.14 -10.83 -7.72
N PHE A 81 3.18 -9.93 -7.59
CA PHE A 81 2.65 -9.51 -6.29
C PHE A 81 2.04 -10.71 -5.54
N GLU A 82 1.19 -11.47 -6.20
CA GLU A 82 0.52 -12.62 -5.59
C GLU A 82 1.52 -13.69 -5.16
N LYS A 83 2.58 -13.90 -5.93
CA LYS A 83 3.58 -14.91 -5.65
C LYS A 83 4.60 -14.46 -4.61
N THR A 84 5.12 -13.25 -4.78
CA THR A 84 6.23 -12.74 -3.96
C THR A 84 5.77 -12.09 -2.67
N LEU A 85 4.70 -11.31 -2.75
CA LEU A 85 4.12 -10.63 -1.59
C LEU A 85 2.80 -11.30 -1.20
N TYR A 86 2.81 -12.64 -1.11
CA TYR A 86 1.58 -13.40 -0.90
C TYR A 86 0.89 -13.06 0.42
N ARG A 87 1.63 -12.74 1.48
CA ARG A 87 1.03 -12.36 2.77
C ARG A 87 0.31 -11.01 2.67
N CYS A 88 0.90 -10.09 1.93
CA CYS A 88 0.29 -8.80 1.65
C CYS A 88 -1.00 -8.97 0.84
N ASN A 89 -0.95 -9.82 -0.18
CA ASN A 89 -2.12 -10.15 -0.99
C ASN A 89 -3.21 -10.82 -0.17
N ASN A 90 -2.84 -11.68 0.76
CA ASN A 90 -3.80 -12.39 1.62
C ASN A 90 -4.50 -11.45 2.60
N GLU A 91 -3.84 -10.41 3.08
CA GLU A 91 -4.50 -9.42 3.92
C GLU A 91 -5.54 -8.65 3.13
N GLY A 92 -5.24 -8.33 1.88
CA GLY A 92 -6.18 -7.63 1.01
C GLY A 92 -5.63 -7.50 -0.40
N THR A 93 -6.41 -7.98 -1.38
CA THR A 93 -6.00 -7.88 -2.79
C THR A 93 -5.86 -6.44 -3.25
N CYS A 94 -6.53 -5.50 -2.57
CA CYS A 94 -6.42 -4.07 -2.83
C CYS A 94 -5.01 -3.52 -2.56
N ASN A 95 -4.19 -4.23 -1.79
CA ASN A 95 -2.80 -3.81 -1.54
C ASN A 95 -1.99 -3.69 -2.84
N PHE A 96 -2.34 -4.48 -3.85
CA PHE A 96 -1.69 -4.37 -5.17
C PHE A 96 -1.91 -2.98 -5.78
N THR A 97 -3.16 -2.53 -5.81
CA THR A 97 -3.52 -1.22 -6.37
C THR A 97 -2.90 -0.08 -5.55
N THR A 98 -2.94 -0.21 -4.23
CA THR A 98 -2.36 0.79 -3.33
C THR A 98 -0.85 0.90 -3.51
N LEU A 99 -0.16 -0.23 -3.60
CA LEU A 99 1.29 -0.26 -3.82
C LEU A 99 1.65 0.44 -5.13
N GLY A 100 0.92 0.11 -6.20
CA GLY A 100 1.11 0.74 -7.50
C GLY A 100 0.88 2.25 -7.45
N GLY A 101 -0.17 2.68 -6.75
CA GLY A 101 -0.48 4.10 -6.60
C GLY A 101 0.62 4.87 -5.87
N ILE A 102 1.15 4.29 -4.80
CA ILE A 102 2.22 4.92 -4.03
C ILE A 102 3.47 5.10 -4.88
N PHE A 103 3.83 4.10 -5.68
CA PHE A 103 5.04 4.18 -6.50
C PHE A 103 4.88 4.98 -7.80
N GLN A 104 3.68 5.45 -8.12
CA GLN A 104 3.48 6.38 -9.25
C GLN A 104 3.87 7.81 -8.90
N GLU A 105 4.00 8.13 -7.63
CA GLU A 105 4.37 9.47 -7.18
C GLU A 105 5.88 9.75 -7.26
#